data_12a6930229e34104ce6c15a71ce2059c
#
_entry.id   12a6930229e34104ce6c15a71ce2059c
#
_cell.length_a   1.000
_cell.length_b   1.000
_cell.length_c   1.000
_cell.angle_alpha   90.00
_cell.angle_beta   90.00
_cell.angle_gamma   90.00
#
_symmetry.space_group_name_H-M   'P 1'
#
loop_
_entity.id
_entity.type
_entity.pdbx_description
1 polymer ?
#
loop_
_entity_poly.entity_id
_entity_poly.type
_entity_poly.pdbx_seq_one_letter_code
_entity_poly.pdbx_strand_id
1 'polypeptide(L)'
;MEYDVVVVGGGPSGLATAIKFAQLNKENNTDYSICLLEKGSEIGAHILSGNVFQPNALDELIPNWKDLNAPLNVPVKKDKIFYFLKNIGIPVPPFVMPAMNNHGNYVISLGNLCRWLGEQAENLGVEIF
;
A
#
# COMPACT_ATOMS: atom_id res chain seq x y z
N MET A 1 13.22 20.54 16.51
CA MET A 1 13.11 20.36 15.06
C MET A 1 11.81 21.00 14.63
N GLU A 2 11.83 21.74 13.55
CA GLU A 2 10.65 22.37 12.95
C GLU A 2 10.46 21.78 11.56
N TYR A 3 9.23 21.42 11.22
CA TYR A 3 8.86 20.88 9.90
C TYR A 3 7.67 21.66 9.37
N ASP A 4 7.62 21.86 8.06
CA ASP A 4 6.49 22.51 7.40
C ASP A 4 5.28 21.57 7.34
N VAL A 5 5.53 20.27 7.21
CA VAL A 5 4.49 19.23 7.12
C VAL A 5 4.81 18.06 8.03
N VAL A 6 3.84 17.68 8.87
CA VAL A 6 3.92 16.53 9.75
C VAL A 6 2.80 15.56 9.41
N VAL A 7 3.17 14.35 8.98
CA VAL A 7 2.23 13.25 8.73
C VAL A 7 2.27 12.30 9.92
N VAL A 8 1.12 11.98 10.52
CA VAL A 8 1.03 11.09 11.68
C VAL A 8 0.48 9.74 11.27
N GLY A 9 1.29 8.71 11.42
CA GLY A 9 0.98 7.31 11.13
C GLY A 9 1.65 6.78 9.86
N GLY A 10 2.53 5.78 10.00
CA GLY A 10 3.29 5.11 8.94
C GLY A 10 2.52 3.97 8.26
N GLY A 11 1.19 4.05 8.22
CA GLY A 11 0.36 3.14 7.43
C GLY A 11 0.30 3.53 5.94
N PRO A 12 -0.40 2.73 5.10
CA PRO A 12 -0.46 2.97 3.64
C PRO A 12 -0.90 4.39 3.29
N SER A 13 -1.88 4.94 4.02
CA SER A 13 -2.43 6.28 3.77
C SER A 13 -1.43 7.39 4.10
N GLY A 14 -0.76 7.31 5.28
CA GLY A 14 0.23 8.31 5.67
C GLY A 14 1.45 8.28 4.76
N LEU A 15 1.95 7.08 4.44
CA LEU A 15 3.07 6.93 3.51
C LEU A 15 2.74 7.44 2.11
N ALA A 16 1.55 7.13 1.58
CA ALA A 16 1.10 7.65 0.30
C ALA A 16 1.00 9.18 0.30
N THR A 17 0.52 9.76 1.41
CA THR A 17 0.45 11.23 1.58
C THR A 17 1.83 11.85 1.58
N ALA A 18 2.76 11.32 2.37
CA ALA A 18 4.12 11.82 2.46
C ALA A 18 4.87 11.73 1.12
N ILE A 19 4.76 10.57 0.44
CA ILE A 19 5.35 10.36 -0.89
C ILE A 19 4.78 11.36 -1.90
N LYS A 20 3.44 11.50 -1.96
CA LYS A 20 2.83 12.42 -2.93
C LYS A 20 3.20 13.87 -2.66
N PHE A 21 3.29 14.27 -1.39
CA PHE A 21 3.72 15.61 -1.03
C PHE A 21 5.18 15.87 -1.46
N ALA A 22 6.08 14.91 -1.21
CA ALA A 22 7.47 15.01 -1.63
C ALA A 22 7.63 15.04 -3.16
N GLN A 23 6.79 14.28 -3.90
CA GLN A 23 6.73 14.37 -5.37
C GLN A 23 6.30 15.77 -5.83
N LEU A 24 5.25 16.34 -5.21
CA LEU A 24 4.77 17.69 -5.53
C LEU A 24 5.80 18.75 -5.21
N ASN A 25 6.58 18.61 -4.13
CA ASN A 25 7.72 19.47 -3.86
C ASN A 25 8.68 19.53 -5.06
N LYS A 26 9.06 18.35 -5.59
CA LYS A 26 9.96 18.27 -6.75
C LYS A 26 9.33 18.86 -8.02
N GLU A 27 8.06 18.55 -8.27
CA GLU A 27 7.32 19.03 -9.44
C GLU A 27 7.20 20.57 -9.47
N ASN A 28 6.96 21.18 -8.30
CA ASN A 28 6.73 22.62 -8.16
C ASN A 28 7.99 23.42 -7.78
N ASN A 29 9.17 22.77 -7.64
CA ASN A 29 10.39 23.39 -7.16
C ASN A 29 10.21 24.09 -5.80
N THR A 30 9.44 23.48 -4.89
CA THR A 30 9.30 23.89 -3.49
C THR A 30 10.19 23.03 -2.61
N ASP A 31 10.49 23.51 -1.40
CA ASP A 31 11.42 22.84 -0.46
C ASP A 31 10.79 22.75 0.94
N TYR A 32 9.54 22.30 1.02
CA TYR A 32 8.90 22.04 2.30
C TYR A 32 9.53 20.83 2.99
N SER A 33 9.93 21.01 4.24
CA SER A 33 10.40 19.92 5.08
C SER A 33 9.23 19.03 5.52
N ILE A 34 9.35 17.73 5.30
CA ILE A 34 8.28 16.75 5.57
C ILE A 34 8.79 15.73 6.56
N CYS A 35 8.06 15.52 7.66
CA CYS A 35 8.30 14.38 8.52
C CYS A 35 7.07 13.47 8.65
N LEU A 36 7.32 12.19 8.86
CA LEU A 36 6.31 11.18 9.17
C LEU A 36 6.60 10.58 10.54
N LEU A 37 5.60 10.58 11.40
CA LEU A 37 5.69 10.03 12.74
C LEU A 37 4.98 8.68 12.81
N GLU A 38 5.70 7.61 13.23
CA GLU A 38 5.14 6.30 13.47
C GLU A 38 5.30 5.93 14.95
N LYS A 39 4.25 5.46 15.61
CA LYS A 39 4.29 5.05 17.01
C LYS A 39 4.95 3.68 17.22
N GLY A 40 5.00 2.85 16.19
CA GLY A 40 5.65 1.55 16.21
C GLY A 40 7.16 1.67 16.23
N SER A 41 7.85 0.57 16.54
CA SER A 41 9.32 0.52 16.49
C SER A 41 9.89 0.65 15.08
N GLU A 42 9.08 0.38 14.07
CA GLU A 42 9.41 0.50 12.65
C GLU A 42 8.14 0.58 11.82
N ILE A 43 8.24 1.07 10.59
CA ILE A 43 7.13 1.06 9.63
C ILE A 43 6.66 -0.38 9.39
N GLY A 44 5.36 -0.60 9.48
CA GLY A 44 4.76 -1.91 9.24
C GLY A 44 4.68 -2.85 10.45
N ALA A 45 5.26 -2.49 11.60
CA ALA A 45 5.30 -3.34 12.80
C ALA A 45 3.90 -3.75 13.32
N HIS A 46 2.92 -2.86 13.21
CA HIS A 46 1.55 -3.08 13.70
C HIS A 46 0.54 -3.38 12.58
N ILE A 47 1.00 -3.66 11.38
CA ILE A 47 0.15 -3.87 10.21
C ILE A 47 -0.06 -5.37 9.99
N LEU A 48 -1.34 -5.77 9.82
CA LEU A 48 -1.70 -7.16 9.53
C LEU A 48 -1.21 -7.58 8.13
N SER A 49 -0.88 -8.85 8.01
CA SER A 49 -0.47 -9.49 6.76
C SER A 49 -1.61 -10.30 6.14
N GLY A 50 -1.45 -10.71 4.87
CA GLY A 50 -2.40 -11.59 4.18
C GLY A 50 -3.55 -10.88 3.50
N ASN A 51 -3.31 -9.73 2.93
CA ASN A 51 -4.28 -8.97 2.14
C ASN A 51 -4.31 -9.40 0.68
N VAL A 52 -5.47 -9.23 0.06
CA VAL A 52 -5.57 -9.08 -1.40
C VAL A 52 -5.50 -7.59 -1.72
N PHE A 53 -4.52 -7.20 -2.50
CA PHE A 53 -4.21 -5.82 -2.81
C PHE A 53 -4.48 -5.51 -4.28
N GLN A 54 -5.22 -4.44 -4.53
CA GLN A 54 -5.48 -3.91 -5.86
C GLN A 54 -4.43 -2.84 -6.17
N PRO A 55 -3.64 -2.99 -7.25
CA PRO A 55 -2.48 -2.13 -7.47
C PRO A 55 -2.78 -0.73 -8.01
N ASN A 56 -4.02 -0.41 -8.36
CA ASN A 56 -4.39 0.85 -9.03
C ASN A 56 -3.85 2.10 -8.33
N ALA A 57 -3.99 2.19 -7.00
CA ALA A 57 -3.48 3.33 -6.24
C ALA A 57 -1.95 3.39 -6.24
N LEU A 58 -1.28 2.23 -6.30
CA LEU A 58 0.17 2.16 -6.41
C LEU A 58 0.64 2.53 -7.82
N ASP A 59 -0.11 2.13 -8.85
CA ASP A 59 0.16 2.52 -10.25
C ASP A 59 0.09 4.04 -10.43
N GLU A 60 -0.82 4.72 -9.71
CA GLU A 60 -0.93 6.19 -9.72
C GLU A 60 0.20 6.86 -8.92
N LEU A 61 0.54 6.33 -7.75
CA LEU A 61 1.50 6.93 -6.85
C LEU A 61 2.94 6.74 -7.33
N ILE A 62 3.30 5.51 -7.73
CA ILE A 62 4.64 5.10 -8.15
C ILE A 62 4.51 4.21 -9.40
N PRO A 63 4.32 4.79 -10.61
CA PRO A 63 4.05 4.02 -11.83
C PRO A 63 5.10 2.94 -12.17
N ASN A 64 6.33 3.17 -11.77
CA ASN A 64 7.46 2.26 -11.99
C ASN A 64 7.75 1.31 -10.79
N TRP A 65 6.75 1.04 -9.95
CA TRP A 65 6.91 0.19 -8.75
C TRP A 65 7.47 -1.21 -9.04
N LYS A 66 7.22 -1.74 -10.24
CA LYS A 66 7.75 -3.05 -10.67
C LYS A 66 9.27 -3.02 -10.82
N ASP A 67 9.80 -1.94 -11.40
CA ASP A 67 11.24 -1.75 -11.60
C ASP A 67 11.95 -1.47 -10.27
N LEU A 68 11.23 -0.91 -9.30
CA LEU A 68 11.69 -0.64 -7.94
C LEU A 68 11.50 -1.83 -6.98
N ASN A 69 11.17 -3.01 -7.50
CA ASN A 69 11.01 -4.25 -6.73
C ASN A 69 9.99 -4.14 -5.57
N ALA A 70 8.86 -3.49 -5.78
CA ALA A 70 7.78 -3.50 -4.80
C ALA A 70 7.38 -4.95 -4.44
N PRO A 71 7.03 -5.26 -3.19
CA PRO A 71 6.82 -6.63 -2.71
C PRO A 71 5.46 -7.24 -3.14
N LEU A 72 5.10 -7.10 -4.42
CA LEU A 72 3.90 -7.64 -5.05
C LEU A 72 4.25 -8.89 -5.89
N ASN A 73 4.66 -9.96 -5.21
CA ASN A 73 5.24 -11.14 -5.87
C ASN A 73 4.22 -12.25 -6.18
N VAL A 74 3.01 -12.20 -5.62
CA VAL A 74 2.03 -13.28 -5.71
C VAL A 74 0.74 -12.78 -6.37
N PRO A 75 0.64 -12.81 -7.73
CA PRO A 75 -0.58 -12.44 -8.41
C PRO A 75 -1.71 -13.45 -8.14
N VAL A 76 -2.92 -12.95 -7.98
CA VAL A 76 -4.11 -13.79 -7.85
C VAL A 76 -4.40 -14.46 -9.19
N LYS A 77 -4.31 -15.80 -9.22
CA LYS A 77 -4.55 -16.60 -10.43
C LYS A 77 -5.97 -17.12 -10.53
N LYS A 78 -6.61 -17.41 -9.39
CA LYS A 78 -7.98 -17.96 -9.33
C LYS A 78 -8.65 -17.54 -8.03
N ASP A 79 -9.92 -17.14 -8.15
CA ASP A 79 -10.84 -16.94 -7.04
C ASP A 79 -11.89 -18.03 -7.02
N LYS A 80 -12.30 -18.42 -5.81
CA LYS A 80 -13.45 -19.29 -5.61
C LYS A 80 -14.26 -18.79 -4.43
N ILE A 81 -15.54 -18.53 -4.65
CA ILE A 81 -16.49 -18.10 -3.63
C ILE A 81 -17.46 -19.24 -3.39
N PHE A 82 -17.68 -19.57 -2.13
CA PHE A 82 -18.66 -20.60 -1.72
C PHE A 82 -19.64 -20.00 -0.73
N TYR A 83 -20.90 -20.32 -0.93
CA TYR A 83 -21.94 -20.09 0.08
C TYR A 83 -22.17 -21.39 0.86
N PHE A 84 -21.96 -21.38 2.17
CA PHE A 84 -22.10 -22.56 3.01
C PHE A 84 -23.47 -22.61 3.68
N LEU A 85 -24.19 -23.73 3.47
CA LEU A 85 -25.42 -24.10 4.18
C LEU A 85 -25.12 -25.36 4.99
N LYS A 86 -25.08 -25.24 6.32
CA LYS A 86 -24.72 -26.35 7.23
C LYS A 86 -23.45 -27.07 6.74
N ASN A 87 -23.61 -28.20 6.04
CA ASN A 87 -22.50 -29.06 5.58
C ASN A 87 -22.30 -29.04 4.06
N ILE A 88 -22.97 -28.16 3.35
CA ILE A 88 -22.90 -28.08 1.88
C ILE A 88 -22.32 -26.72 1.48
N GLY A 89 -21.24 -26.73 0.69
CA GLY A 89 -20.67 -25.55 0.03
C GLY A 89 -21.21 -25.44 -1.40
N ILE A 90 -21.94 -24.39 -1.69
CA ILE A 90 -22.46 -24.09 -3.03
C ILE A 90 -21.49 -23.08 -3.68
N PRO A 91 -20.84 -23.42 -4.81
CA PRO A 91 -19.98 -22.49 -5.51
C PRO A 91 -20.81 -21.33 -6.11
N VAL A 92 -20.38 -20.09 -5.85
CA VAL A 92 -20.98 -18.89 -6.42
C VAL A 92 -20.22 -18.51 -7.68
N PRO A 93 -20.88 -18.44 -8.84
CA PRO A 93 -20.20 -18.03 -10.08
C PRO A 93 -19.71 -16.59 -10.01
N PRO A 94 -18.52 -16.26 -10.58
CA PRO A 94 -17.93 -14.91 -10.50
C PRO A 94 -18.82 -13.79 -11.03
N PHE A 95 -19.67 -14.07 -12.03
CA PHE A 95 -20.56 -13.06 -12.60
C PHE A 95 -21.71 -12.63 -11.65
N VAL A 96 -21.97 -13.39 -10.58
CA VAL A 96 -22.99 -13.04 -9.56
C VAL A 96 -22.44 -11.99 -8.60
N MET A 97 -21.13 -11.97 -8.40
CA MET A 97 -20.43 -11.04 -7.49
C MET A 97 -19.19 -10.45 -8.15
N PRO A 98 -19.35 -9.61 -9.18
CA PRO A 98 -18.22 -9.05 -9.94
C PRO A 98 -17.28 -8.20 -9.07
N ALA A 99 -17.80 -7.57 -8.00
CA ALA A 99 -16.99 -6.80 -7.05
C ALA A 99 -16.03 -7.65 -6.22
N MET A 100 -16.23 -8.98 -6.17
CA MET A 100 -15.34 -9.91 -5.47
C MET A 100 -14.32 -10.58 -6.40
N ASN A 101 -14.26 -10.16 -7.66
CA ASN A 101 -13.29 -10.66 -8.62
C ASN A 101 -11.91 -10.03 -8.34
N ASN A 102 -10.95 -10.85 -7.95
CA ASN A 102 -9.58 -10.41 -7.64
C ASN A 102 -8.59 -10.64 -8.79
N HIS A 103 -9.05 -10.87 -9.99
CA HIS A 103 -8.17 -11.03 -11.14
C HIS A 103 -7.36 -9.74 -11.38
N GLY A 104 -6.03 -9.86 -11.45
CA GLY A 104 -5.12 -8.72 -11.56
C GLY A 104 -4.67 -8.13 -10.20
N ASN A 105 -5.23 -8.59 -9.10
CA ASN A 105 -4.81 -8.24 -7.74
C ASN A 105 -3.64 -9.12 -7.28
N TYR A 106 -3.05 -8.78 -6.14
CA TYR A 106 -1.92 -9.50 -5.55
C TYR A 106 -2.22 -9.90 -4.11
N VAL A 107 -1.78 -11.09 -3.72
CA VAL A 107 -1.73 -11.46 -2.30
C VAL A 107 -0.42 -10.95 -1.72
N ILE A 108 -0.50 -10.09 -0.72
CA ILE A 108 0.66 -9.39 -0.16
C ILE A 108 0.72 -9.44 1.36
N SER A 109 1.90 -9.14 1.90
CA SER A 109 2.06 -8.64 3.25
C SER A 109 1.98 -7.11 3.20
N LEU A 110 0.92 -6.54 3.78
CA LEU A 110 0.75 -5.09 3.81
C LEU A 110 1.86 -4.41 4.63
N GLY A 111 2.36 -5.08 5.69
CA GLY A 111 3.50 -4.58 6.44
C GLY A 111 4.77 -4.46 5.58
N ASN A 112 5.04 -5.46 4.72
CA ASN A 112 6.18 -5.38 3.80
C ASN A 112 5.99 -4.28 2.75
N LEU A 113 4.77 -4.10 2.25
CA LEU A 113 4.48 -2.99 1.34
C LEU A 113 4.72 -1.63 2.01
N CYS A 114 4.29 -1.48 3.28
CA CYS A 114 4.52 -0.23 4.01
C CYS A 114 6.00 0.02 4.26
N ARG A 115 6.80 -1.00 4.61
CA ARG A 115 8.26 -0.81 4.74
C ARG A 115 8.88 -0.32 3.43
N TRP A 116 8.53 -0.96 2.33
CA TRP A 116 9.00 -0.53 1.02
C TRP A 116 8.54 0.90 0.66
N LEU A 117 7.29 1.27 0.97
CA LEU A 117 6.82 2.66 0.80
C LEU A 117 7.59 3.64 1.70
N GLY A 118 7.96 3.23 2.93
CA GLY A 118 8.81 4.01 3.81
C GLY A 118 10.17 4.31 3.17
N GLU A 119 10.83 3.29 2.61
CA GLU A 119 12.07 3.46 1.86
C GLU A 119 11.92 4.42 0.67
N GLN A 120 10.80 4.34 -0.06
CA GLN A 120 10.51 5.29 -1.14
C GLN A 120 10.31 6.73 -0.63
N ALA A 121 9.65 6.90 0.52
CA ALA A 121 9.47 8.21 1.14
C ALA A 121 10.80 8.82 1.57
N GLU A 122 11.67 8.05 2.24
CA GLU A 122 13.02 8.48 2.62
C GLU A 122 13.88 8.85 1.42
N ASN A 123 13.82 8.07 0.33
CA ASN A 123 14.51 8.37 -0.94
C ASN A 123 14.03 9.69 -1.58
N LEU A 124 12.83 10.15 -1.24
CA LEU A 124 12.28 11.43 -1.68
C LEU A 124 12.60 12.59 -0.72
N GLY A 125 13.25 12.31 0.42
CA GLY A 125 13.65 13.30 1.42
C GLY A 125 12.65 13.47 2.57
N VAL A 126 11.71 12.54 2.77
CA VAL A 126 10.85 12.50 3.95
C VAL A 126 11.63 11.95 5.13
N GLU A 127 11.61 12.64 6.28
CA GLU A 127 12.20 12.12 7.51
C GLU A 127 11.17 11.29 8.29
N ILE A 128 11.54 10.07 8.71
CA ILE A 128 10.65 9.15 9.44
C ILE A 128 11.16 8.96 10.86
N PHE A 129 10.26 9.12 11.85
CA PHE A 129 10.53 9.00 13.29
C PHE A 129 9.55 8.05 13.99
#